data_fdcf0aa9e09e906d03fec6f2f3458ca1
#
_entry.id   fdcf0aa9e09e906d03fec6f2f3458ca1
#
_cell.length_a   1.000
_cell.length_b   1.000
_cell.length_c   1.000
_cell.angle_alpha   90.00
_cell.angle_beta   90.00
_cell.angle_gamma   90.00
#
_symmetry.space_group_name_H-M   'P 1'
#
loop_
_entity.id
_entity.type
_entity.pdbx_description
1 polymer ?
#
loop_
_entity_poly.entity_id
_entity_poly.type
_entity_poly.pdbx_seq_one_letter_code
_entity_poly.pdbx_strand_id
1 'polypeptide(L)'
;IFAPYFKFNLMNKLLIVGTVAFDAIETPFGKTDKILGGAATYIGLASNFFNVDAAVVSVVGEDFPKEYLDLLENKGVNIEGIEIVKGGKTFFWSGKYHNDLNSRDTLVTELNVLADFNPIVPQAYKNSDVVLLGNLHPIVQSGVLNQMSERPKLVVLDTMNFWMDCALPELLDVIKRVDVITINDEEARQLSGEYSLVKAAAKIHTMGPKYVVIKKGEHGALLFHNKDVFFAPALPLEEVFDPTGAGDTFAGGFAGYIAQSENISFSNLKNAIIYGSNLASFCVEKFGTERMETLDKKEVNARLKQFKALTQFEIELEE
;
A
#
# COMPACT_ATOMS: atom_id res chain seq x y z
N ILE A 1 23.37 -13.72 -40.98
CA ILE A 1 22.64 -14.48 -39.93
C ILE A 1 22.56 -13.57 -38.71
N PHE A 2 21.46 -12.85 -38.57
CA PHE A 2 21.18 -12.03 -37.36
C PHE A 2 20.55 -12.95 -36.33
N ALA A 3 21.25 -13.20 -35.22
CA ALA A 3 20.67 -13.82 -34.04
C ALA A 3 19.59 -12.87 -33.48
N PRO A 4 18.39 -13.33 -33.15
CA PRO A 4 17.41 -12.47 -32.48
C PRO A 4 17.99 -12.14 -31.08
N TYR A 5 18.18 -10.87 -30.81
CA TYR A 5 18.37 -10.35 -29.45
C TYR A 5 17.10 -10.70 -28.67
N PHE A 6 17.13 -11.78 -27.91
CA PHE A 6 16.18 -11.96 -26.81
C PHE A 6 16.49 -10.84 -25.82
N LYS A 7 15.71 -9.76 -25.85
CA LYS A 7 15.54 -8.91 -24.69
C LYS A 7 14.98 -9.82 -23.59
N PHE A 8 15.83 -10.26 -22.67
CA PHE A 8 15.35 -10.65 -21.37
C PHE A 8 14.60 -9.42 -20.83
N ASN A 9 13.28 -9.47 -20.81
CA ASN A 9 12.50 -8.50 -20.07
C ASN A 9 12.88 -8.73 -18.60
N LEU A 10 13.86 -7.97 -18.13
CA LEU A 10 14.10 -7.83 -16.70
C LEU A 10 12.78 -7.31 -16.11
N MET A 11 12.16 -8.09 -15.25
CA MET A 11 10.98 -7.64 -14.52
C MET A 11 11.37 -6.39 -13.73
N ASN A 12 10.52 -5.37 -13.76
CA ASN A 12 10.76 -4.19 -12.96
C ASN A 12 10.71 -4.52 -11.48
N LYS A 13 11.61 -3.92 -10.72
CA LYS A 13 11.75 -4.18 -9.30
C LYS A 13 10.87 -3.24 -8.49
N LEU A 14 10.08 -3.82 -7.61
CA LEU A 14 9.29 -3.13 -6.60
C LEU A 14 9.85 -3.47 -5.20
N LEU A 15 10.44 -2.48 -4.53
CA LEU A 15 10.83 -2.62 -3.13
C LEU A 15 9.70 -2.16 -2.23
N ILE A 16 9.25 -3.05 -1.36
CA ILE A 16 8.19 -2.82 -0.38
C ILE A 16 8.82 -2.73 1.01
N VAL A 17 8.54 -1.66 1.72
CA VAL A 17 9.01 -1.45 3.10
C VAL A 17 7.79 -1.31 3.99
N GLY A 18 7.67 -2.15 4.99
CA GLY A 18 6.49 -2.13 5.86
C GLY A 18 6.53 -3.25 6.89
N THR A 19 5.51 -3.33 7.73
CA THR A 19 5.39 -4.38 8.74
C THR A 19 4.97 -5.71 8.11
N VAL A 20 5.59 -6.80 8.54
CA VAL A 20 5.06 -8.15 8.52
C VAL A 20 4.73 -8.48 9.97
N ALA A 21 3.48 -8.83 10.28
CA ALA A 21 2.98 -8.69 11.63
C ALA A 21 1.89 -9.71 11.98
N PHE A 22 1.47 -9.69 13.24
CA PHE A 22 0.20 -10.26 13.67
C PHE A 22 -0.83 -9.17 13.90
N ASP A 23 -2.06 -9.41 13.43
CA ASP A 23 -3.22 -8.59 13.71
C ASP A 23 -4.28 -9.39 14.49
N ALA A 24 -5.03 -8.73 15.39
CA ALA A 24 -6.25 -9.24 15.98
C ALA A 24 -7.36 -8.21 15.78
N ILE A 25 -8.40 -8.61 15.08
CA ILE A 25 -9.40 -7.70 14.51
C ILE A 25 -10.76 -8.03 15.10
N GLU A 26 -11.46 -7.01 15.58
CA GLU A 26 -12.86 -7.10 15.98
C GLU A 26 -13.69 -6.15 15.11
N THR A 27 -14.74 -6.68 14.47
CA THR A 27 -15.72 -5.90 13.68
C THR A 27 -17.13 -6.29 14.11
N PRO A 28 -18.19 -5.59 13.68
CA PRO A 28 -19.56 -6.01 13.93
C PRO A 28 -19.91 -7.41 13.40
N PHE A 29 -19.08 -7.94 12.47
CA PHE A 29 -19.30 -9.24 11.83
C PHE A 29 -18.54 -10.39 12.47
N GLY A 30 -17.61 -10.11 13.39
CA GLY A 30 -16.84 -11.13 14.06
C GLY A 30 -15.55 -10.65 14.69
N LYS A 31 -14.75 -11.62 15.15
CA LYS A 31 -13.48 -11.37 15.79
C LYS A 31 -12.47 -12.46 15.41
N THR A 32 -11.23 -12.04 15.23
CA THR A 32 -10.09 -12.96 15.02
C THR A 32 -9.19 -12.98 16.26
N ASP A 33 -8.48 -14.08 16.42
CA ASP A 33 -7.27 -14.12 17.24
C ASP A 33 -6.08 -13.57 16.41
N LYS A 34 -4.84 -13.86 16.80
CA LYS A 34 -3.65 -13.48 16.03
C LYS A 34 -3.65 -14.14 14.65
N ILE A 35 -3.75 -13.32 13.61
CA ILE A 35 -3.70 -13.74 12.21
C ILE A 35 -2.56 -13.01 11.50
N LEU A 36 -2.20 -13.46 10.30
CA LEU A 36 -1.25 -12.78 9.44
C LEU A 36 -1.77 -11.39 9.08
N GLY A 37 -0.93 -10.39 9.28
CA GLY A 37 -1.21 -8.99 9.02
C GLY A 37 0.05 -8.18 8.70
N GLY A 38 -0.07 -6.87 8.84
CA GLY A 38 1.01 -5.92 8.57
C GLY A 38 1.01 -5.36 7.15
N ALA A 39 1.39 -4.08 7.04
CA ALA A 39 1.32 -3.32 5.79
C ALA A 39 2.05 -4.01 4.62
N ALA A 40 3.30 -4.46 4.82
CA ALA A 40 4.06 -5.11 3.75
C ALA A 40 3.46 -6.44 3.29
N THR A 41 2.76 -7.15 4.17
CA THR A 41 2.04 -8.38 3.82
C THR A 41 0.94 -8.09 2.80
N TYR A 42 0.05 -7.15 3.09
CA TYR A 42 -1.04 -6.77 2.18
C TYR A 42 -0.53 -6.18 0.87
N ILE A 43 0.49 -5.31 0.94
CA ILE A 43 1.15 -4.72 -0.24
C ILE A 43 1.76 -5.83 -1.11
N GLY A 44 2.48 -6.77 -0.52
CA GLY A 44 3.13 -7.88 -1.21
C GLY A 44 2.12 -8.77 -1.93
N LEU A 45 1.06 -9.19 -1.22
CA LEU A 45 -0.02 -10.00 -1.79
C LEU A 45 -0.74 -9.28 -2.94
N ALA A 46 -0.96 -7.97 -2.82
CA ALA A 46 -1.59 -7.19 -3.88
C ALA A 46 -0.67 -7.01 -5.10
N SER A 47 0.63 -6.78 -4.88
CA SER A 47 1.60 -6.61 -5.98
C SER A 47 1.81 -7.87 -6.82
N ASN A 48 1.53 -9.06 -6.27
CA ASN A 48 1.65 -10.35 -6.99
C ASN A 48 0.74 -10.46 -8.22
N PHE A 49 -0.32 -9.67 -8.32
CA PHE A 49 -1.20 -9.69 -9.50
C PHE A 49 -0.55 -9.08 -10.75
N PHE A 50 0.60 -8.44 -10.57
CA PHE A 50 1.38 -7.80 -11.64
C PHE A 50 2.67 -8.59 -11.92
N ASN A 51 3.20 -8.42 -13.12
CA ASN A 51 4.45 -9.07 -13.51
C ASN A 51 5.63 -8.19 -13.07
N VAL A 52 5.93 -8.21 -11.75
CA VAL A 52 6.98 -7.42 -11.12
C VAL A 52 7.84 -8.31 -10.23
N ASP A 53 9.12 -7.94 -10.06
CA ASP A 53 10.04 -8.53 -9.10
C ASP A 53 9.90 -7.77 -7.78
N ALA A 54 9.00 -8.25 -6.90
CA ALA A 54 8.66 -7.60 -5.64
C ALA A 54 9.46 -8.19 -4.47
N ALA A 55 10.05 -7.32 -3.65
CA ALA A 55 10.75 -7.71 -2.42
C ALA A 55 10.26 -6.91 -1.22
N VAL A 56 10.21 -7.58 -0.07
CA VAL A 56 9.80 -6.98 1.22
C VAL A 56 11.02 -6.76 2.11
N VAL A 57 11.11 -5.57 2.70
CA VAL A 57 12.01 -5.23 3.81
C VAL A 57 11.18 -5.05 5.07
N SER A 58 11.40 -5.90 6.06
CA SER A 58 10.65 -5.95 7.32
C SER A 58 11.44 -6.66 8.41
N VAL A 59 10.85 -6.82 9.59
CA VAL A 59 11.39 -7.60 10.71
C VAL A 59 10.29 -8.39 11.39
N VAL A 60 10.60 -9.63 11.76
CA VAL A 60 9.73 -10.50 12.57
C VAL A 60 10.53 -11.12 13.71
N GLY A 61 9.84 -11.59 14.74
CA GLY A 61 10.43 -12.40 15.82
C GLY A 61 10.53 -13.87 15.45
N GLU A 62 11.20 -14.65 16.30
CA GLU A 62 11.28 -16.11 16.17
C GLU A 62 9.90 -16.81 16.33
N ASP A 63 8.93 -16.10 16.91
CA ASP A 63 7.56 -16.56 17.09
C ASP A 63 6.72 -16.49 15.82
N PHE A 64 7.26 -15.93 14.72
CA PHE A 64 6.52 -15.80 13.46
C PHE A 64 6.47 -17.13 12.71
N PRO A 65 5.26 -17.65 12.38
CA PRO A 65 5.12 -18.94 11.71
C PRO A 65 5.79 -18.96 10.34
N LYS A 66 6.56 -20.04 10.11
CA LYS A 66 7.24 -20.22 8.82
C LYS A 66 6.26 -20.31 7.65
N GLU A 67 5.08 -20.88 7.88
CA GLU A 67 4.02 -20.97 6.86
C GLU A 67 3.58 -19.62 6.30
N TYR A 68 3.65 -18.55 7.07
CA TYR A 68 3.34 -17.20 6.60
C TYR A 68 4.45 -16.60 5.72
N LEU A 69 5.71 -16.93 6.04
CA LEU A 69 6.85 -16.57 5.16
C LEU A 69 6.77 -17.37 3.85
N ASP A 70 6.53 -18.68 3.95
CA ASP A 70 6.35 -19.57 2.80
C ASP A 70 5.17 -19.12 1.92
N LEU A 71 4.08 -18.59 2.51
CA LEU A 71 2.97 -18.02 1.77
C LEU A 71 3.42 -16.83 0.89
N LEU A 72 4.16 -15.88 1.46
CA LEU A 72 4.67 -14.73 0.71
C LEU A 72 5.59 -15.16 -0.44
N GLU A 73 6.52 -16.09 -0.19
CA GLU A 73 7.40 -16.63 -1.22
C GLU A 73 6.61 -17.35 -2.33
N ASN A 74 5.63 -18.20 -1.97
CA ASN A 74 4.78 -18.90 -2.92
C ASN A 74 3.92 -17.94 -3.75
N LYS A 75 3.65 -16.76 -3.24
CA LYS A 75 2.99 -15.66 -3.98
C LYS A 75 3.98 -14.82 -4.80
N GLY A 76 5.26 -15.23 -4.88
CA GLY A 76 6.27 -14.57 -5.72
C GLY A 76 6.87 -13.30 -5.10
N VAL A 77 6.72 -13.10 -3.79
CA VAL A 77 7.33 -12.00 -3.05
C VAL A 77 8.69 -12.46 -2.50
N ASN A 78 9.76 -11.75 -2.84
CA ASN A 78 11.08 -12.02 -2.28
C ASN A 78 11.13 -11.54 -0.82
N ILE A 79 11.48 -12.43 0.09
CA ILE A 79 11.53 -12.19 1.54
C ILE A 79 12.96 -12.08 2.09
N GLU A 80 13.99 -12.02 1.25
CA GLU A 80 15.42 -11.89 1.67
C GLU A 80 15.64 -10.69 2.60
N GLY A 81 14.83 -9.63 2.45
CA GLY A 81 14.88 -8.43 3.28
C GLY A 81 14.08 -8.54 4.60
N ILE A 82 13.50 -9.69 4.93
CA ILE A 82 12.80 -9.89 6.20
C ILE A 82 13.79 -10.44 7.22
N GLU A 83 14.13 -9.63 8.23
CA GLU A 83 14.98 -10.05 9.35
C GLU A 83 14.16 -10.90 10.33
N ILE A 84 14.74 -12.04 10.79
CA ILE A 84 14.16 -12.88 11.84
C ILE A 84 15.01 -12.73 13.09
N VAL A 85 14.48 -12.06 14.11
CA VAL A 85 15.19 -11.80 15.37
C VAL A 85 15.02 -12.98 16.31
N LYS A 86 16.12 -13.69 16.59
CA LYS A 86 16.15 -14.84 17.49
C LYS A 86 15.76 -14.43 18.92
N GLY A 87 14.84 -15.17 19.53
CA GLY A 87 14.29 -14.89 20.86
C GLY A 87 13.38 -13.66 20.90
N GLY A 88 13.19 -12.96 19.78
CA GLY A 88 12.29 -11.82 19.68
C GLY A 88 10.83 -12.23 19.47
N LYS A 89 9.92 -11.27 19.72
CA LYS A 89 8.50 -11.39 19.39
C LYS A 89 8.17 -10.48 18.21
N THR A 90 7.29 -10.94 17.35
CA THR A 90 6.79 -10.19 16.19
C THR A 90 5.89 -9.04 16.64
N PHE A 91 5.89 -7.94 15.90
CA PHE A 91 4.95 -6.83 16.05
C PHE A 91 3.51 -7.34 16.08
N PHE A 92 2.73 -6.85 17.02
CA PHE A 92 1.33 -7.20 17.19
C PHE A 92 0.47 -5.96 17.32
N TRP A 93 -0.61 -5.92 16.53
CA TRP A 93 -1.63 -4.91 16.62
C TRP A 93 -3.00 -5.55 16.85
N SER A 94 -3.83 -4.90 17.69
CA SER A 94 -5.23 -5.27 17.85
C SER A 94 -6.11 -4.04 17.76
N GLY A 95 -7.17 -4.15 16.97
CA GLY A 95 -8.11 -3.07 16.75
C GLY A 95 -9.57 -3.53 16.71
N LYS A 96 -10.46 -2.59 17.06
CA LYS A 96 -11.88 -2.76 17.00
C LYS A 96 -12.51 -1.71 16.11
N TYR A 97 -13.17 -2.16 15.05
CA TYR A 97 -13.92 -1.29 14.14
C TYR A 97 -15.31 -1.00 14.66
N HIS A 98 -15.76 0.23 14.45
CA HIS A 98 -17.11 0.67 14.74
C HIS A 98 -18.09 0.19 13.65
N ASN A 99 -19.38 0.46 13.86
CA ASN A 99 -20.44 0.00 12.93
C ASN A 99 -20.35 0.59 11.52
N ASP A 100 -19.67 1.71 11.36
CA ASP A 100 -19.41 2.37 10.08
C ASP A 100 -18.24 1.75 9.30
N LEU A 101 -17.46 0.84 9.93
CA LEU A 101 -16.25 0.21 9.39
C LEU A 101 -15.16 1.18 8.87
N ASN A 102 -15.36 2.49 9.05
CA ASN A 102 -14.41 3.53 8.68
C ASN A 102 -13.57 4.00 9.88
N SER A 103 -14.18 4.00 11.06
CA SER A 103 -13.52 4.37 12.31
C SER A 103 -13.16 3.14 13.14
N ARG A 104 -12.04 3.22 13.86
CA ARG A 104 -11.55 2.13 14.71
C ARG A 104 -10.86 2.64 15.96
N ASP A 105 -10.92 1.84 17.02
CA ASP A 105 -10.09 1.99 18.22
C ASP A 105 -8.90 1.01 18.15
N THR A 106 -7.70 1.50 18.43
CA THR A 106 -6.56 0.63 18.69
C THR A 106 -6.63 0.13 20.11
N LEU A 107 -6.73 -1.18 20.30
CA LEU A 107 -6.81 -1.82 21.60
C LEU A 107 -5.42 -2.15 22.17
N VAL A 108 -4.53 -2.68 21.31
CA VAL A 108 -3.17 -3.09 21.68
C VAL A 108 -2.20 -2.75 20.55
N THR A 109 -1.01 -2.29 20.93
CA THR A 109 0.14 -2.17 20.04
C THR A 109 1.38 -2.64 20.79
N GLU A 110 1.93 -3.77 20.37
CA GLU A 110 3.20 -4.29 20.87
C GLU A 110 4.26 -4.16 19.80
N LEU A 111 5.15 -3.19 19.95
CA LEU A 111 6.21 -2.95 18.95
C LEU A 111 7.17 -4.13 18.83
N ASN A 112 7.52 -4.76 19.97
CA ASN A 112 8.42 -5.92 20.01
C ASN A 112 9.70 -5.66 19.18
N VAL A 113 10.10 -6.58 18.28
CA VAL A 113 11.30 -6.42 17.45
C VAL A 113 11.26 -5.22 16.49
N LEU A 114 10.08 -4.67 16.24
CA LEU A 114 9.93 -3.49 15.39
C LEU A 114 10.50 -2.21 16.05
N ALA A 115 10.55 -2.18 17.39
CA ALA A 115 11.04 -1.00 18.13
C ALA A 115 12.49 -0.64 17.79
N ASP A 116 13.32 -1.65 17.56
CA ASP A 116 14.76 -1.49 17.30
C ASP A 116 15.10 -1.80 15.82
N PHE A 117 14.09 -1.89 14.94
CA PHE A 117 14.29 -2.28 13.55
C PHE A 117 15.14 -1.27 12.79
N ASN A 118 16.29 -1.73 12.31
CA ASN A 118 17.17 -1.00 11.41
C ASN A 118 17.21 -1.72 10.04
N PRO A 119 16.51 -1.24 9.02
CA PRO A 119 16.32 -1.97 7.78
C PRO A 119 17.62 -2.15 7.01
N ILE A 120 17.80 -3.34 6.45
CA ILE A 120 18.87 -3.64 5.50
C ILE A 120 18.22 -3.96 4.16
N VAL A 121 18.44 -3.09 3.16
CA VAL A 121 17.96 -3.33 1.80
C VAL A 121 18.85 -4.38 1.13
N PRO A 122 18.30 -5.51 0.65
CA PRO A 122 19.06 -6.51 -0.09
C PRO A 122 19.77 -5.88 -1.31
N GLN A 123 20.99 -6.29 -1.58
CA GLN A 123 21.83 -5.70 -2.64
C GLN A 123 21.13 -5.72 -4.00
N ALA A 124 20.38 -6.79 -4.29
CA ALA A 124 19.64 -6.95 -5.53
C ALA A 124 18.53 -5.91 -5.73
N TYR A 125 18.07 -5.25 -4.66
CA TYR A 125 16.93 -4.30 -4.68
C TYR A 125 17.33 -2.86 -4.42
N LYS A 126 18.62 -2.56 -4.21
CA LYS A 126 19.10 -1.18 -4.06
C LYS A 126 18.96 -0.32 -5.32
N ASN A 127 18.66 -0.93 -6.47
CA ASN A 127 18.36 -0.28 -7.74
C ASN A 127 16.91 -0.52 -8.18
N SER A 128 15.98 -0.65 -7.23
CA SER A 128 14.54 -0.84 -7.55
C SER A 128 13.97 0.35 -8.30
N ASP A 129 13.14 0.07 -9.30
CA ASP A 129 12.47 1.09 -10.12
C ASP A 129 11.39 1.84 -9.34
N VAL A 130 10.66 1.10 -8.51
CA VAL A 130 9.60 1.63 -7.64
C VAL A 130 9.90 1.24 -6.19
N VAL A 131 9.79 2.20 -5.29
CA VAL A 131 9.85 1.98 -3.83
C VAL A 131 8.54 2.39 -3.22
N LEU A 132 7.91 1.46 -2.48
CA LEU A 132 6.73 1.75 -1.69
C LEU A 132 7.10 1.69 -0.20
N LEU A 133 7.03 2.85 0.44
CA LEU A 133 7.23 3.03 1.86
C LEU A 133 5.86 2.89 2.54
N GLY A 134 5.55 1.68 3.01
CA GLY A 134 4.36 1.40 3.78
C GLY A 134 4.45 1.96 5.20
N ASN A 135 3.39 1.79 5.97
CA ASN A 135 3.27 2.35 7.31
C ASN A 135 4.36 1.81 8.26
N LEU A 136 5.38 2.66 8.51
CA LEU A 136 6.47 2.46 9.45
C LEU A 136 6.94 3.81 10.00
N HIS A 137 7.79 3.75 11.05
CA HIS A 137 8.42 4.96 11.57
C HIS A 137 9.18 5.70 10.46
N PRO A 138 9.00 7.03 10.30
CA PRO A 138 9.62 7.80 9.21
C PRO A 138 11.16 7.69 9.14
N ILE A 139 11.85 7.50 10.27
CA ILE A 139 13.30 7.27 10.30
C ILE A 139 13.67 5.98 9.56
N VAL A 140 12.88 4.90 9.73
CA VAL A 140 13.08 3.62 9.01
C VAL A 140 12.88 3.83 7.51
N GLN A 141 11.80 4.51 7.11
CA GLN A 141 11.52 4.85 5.71
C GLN A 141 12.66 5.68 5.09
N SER A 142 13.16 6.68 5.80
CA SER A 142 14.31 7.50 5.38
C SER A 142 15.59 6.67 5.27
N GLY A 143 15.82 5.75 6.22
CA GLY A 143 16.96 4.82 6.25
C GLY A 143 17.02 3.93 5.01
N VAL A 144 15.87 3.45 4.53
CA VAL A 144 15.77 2.68 3.28
C VAL A 144 16.11 3.55 2.08
N LEU A 145 15.55 4.75 1.98
CA LEU A 145 15.87 5.66 0.86
C LEU A 145 17.33 6.05 0.79
N ASN A 146 18.04 6.08 1.94
CA ASN A 146 19.48 6.36 2.00
C ASN A 146 20.32 5.19 1.49
N GLN A 147 19.82 3.97 1.44
CA GLN A 147 20.51 2.78 0.97
C GLN A 147 20.32 2.53 -0.53
N MET A 148 19.42 3.25 -1.20
CA MET A 148 19.23 3.10 -2.64
C MET A 148 20.48 3.56 -3.40
N SER A 149 20.94 2.75 -4.36
CA SER A 149 22.12 3.05 -5.18
C SER A 149 21.92 4.23 -6.12
N GLU A 150 20.68 4.43 -6.54
CA GLU A 150 20.23 5.54 -7.38
C GLU A 150 18.79 5.92 -7.00
N ARG A 151 18.35 7.10 -7.39
CA ARG A 151 16.97 7.52 -7.12
C ARG A 151 16.00 6.61 -7.89
N PRO A 152 15.03 5.97 -7.22
CA PRO A 152 13.98 5.23 -7.89
C PRO A 152 13.19 6.11 -8.87
N LYS A 153 12.64 5.50 -9.93
CA LYS A 153 11.76 6.19 -10.88
C LYS A 153 10.50 6.73 -10.20
N LEU A 154 10.00 6.01 -9.19
CA LEU A 154 8.87 6.41 -8.37
C LEU A 154 9.06 5.98 -6.92
N VAL A 155 8.82 6.91 -5.99
CA VAL A 155 8.73 6.64 -4.55
C VAL A 155 7.32 6.95 -4.09
N VAL A 156 6.64 5.94 -3.55
CA VAL A 156 5.30 6.03 -2.99
C VAL A 156 5.40 5.96 -1.47
N LEU A 157 4.73 6.85 -0.76
CA LEU A 157 4.62 6.85 0.69
C LEU A 157 3.20 6.56 1.10
N ASP A 158 3.01 5.60 1.99
CA ASP A 158 1.82 5.48 2.84
C ASP A 158 2.20 5.80 4.29
N THR A 159 1.31 6.43 5.04
CA THR A 159 1.54 6.85 6.42
C THR A 159 0.24 6.82 7.22
N MET A 160 0.28 7.22 8.47
CA MET A 160 -0.90 7.31 9.33
C MET A 160 -0.80 8.49 10.30
N ASN A 161 -1.94 8.86 10.88
CA ASN A 161 -2.04 9.96 11.87
C ASN A 161 -1.06 9.82 13.04
N PHE A 162 -0.80 8.61 13.51
CA PHE A 162 0.13 8.39 14.64
C PHE A 162 1.49 9.05 14.40
N TRP A 163 2.04 8.95 13.16
CA TRP A 163 3.32 9.59 12.84
C TRP A 163 3.20 11.11 12.71
N MET A 164 2.03 11.61 12.36
CA MET A 164 1.76 13.05 12.37
C MET A 164 1.73 13.62 13.79
N ASP A 165 1.31 12.80 14.77
CA ASP A 165 1.23 13.21 16.17
C ASP A 165 2.58 13.12 16.89
N CYS A 166 3.41 12.08 16.61
CA CYS A 166 4.61 11.81 17.41
C CYS A 166 5.95 11.95 16.65
N ALA A 167 5.96 12.04 15.31
CA ALA A 167 7.17 12.07 14.48
C ALA A 167 7.01 12.97 13.23
N LEU A 168 6.27 14.08 13.37
CA LEU A 168 5.95 14.96 12.24
C LEU A 168 7.20 15.55 11.54
N PRO A 169 8.26 16.00 12.24
CA PRO A 169 9.46 16.51 11.57
C PRO A 169 10.11 15.47 10.66
N GLU A 170 10.28 14.24 11.13
CA GLU A 170 10.85 13.12 10.38
C GLU A 170 9.95 12.71 9.21
N LEU A 171 8.62 12.72 9.43
CA LEU A 171 7.65 12.47 8.37
C LEU A 171 7.72 13.52 7.26
N LEU A 172 7.82 14.80 7.60
CA LEU A 172 7.96 15.88 6.61
C LEU A 172 9.26 15.75 5.81
N ASP A 173 10.33 15.23 6.42
CA ASP A 173 11.59 14.99 5.69
C ASP A 173 11.46 13.82 4.71
N VAL A 174 10.70 12.78 5.02
CA VAL A 174 10.36 11.72 4.07
C VAL A 174 9.45 12.25 2.97
N ILE A 175 8.41 13.02 3.31
CA ILE A 175 7.46 13.59 2.35
C ILE A 175 8.17 14.43 1.26
N LYS A 176 9.23 15.17 1.59
CA LYS A 176 10.04 15.92 0.62
C LYS A 176 10.74 15.03 -0.42
N ARG A 177 10.91 13.75 -0.13
CA ARG A 177 11.70 12.79 -0.92
C ARG A 177 10.85 11.87 -1.79
N VAL A 178 9.52 11.90 -1.64
CA VAL A 178 8.61 11.00 -2.35
C VAL A 178 7.93 11.68 -3.54
N ASP A 179 7.52 10.89 -4.51
CA ASP A 179 6.79 11.37 -5.69
C ASP A 179 5.27 11.30 -5.48
N VAL A 180 4.81 10.29 -4.74
CA VAL A 180 3.39 10.04 -4.44
C VAL A 180 3.22 9.89 -2.94
N ILE A 181 2.19 10.51 -2.39
CA ILE A 181 1.69 10.19 -1.05
C ILE A 181 0.28 9.60 -1.17
N THR A 182 0.04 8.47 -0.49
CA THR A 182 -1.28 7.82 -0.39
C THR A 182 -1.75 7.90 1.06
N ILE A 183 -2.80 8.65 1.31
CA ILE A 183 -3.36 8.90 2.64
C ILE A 183 -4.87 8.84 2.61
N ASN A 184 -5.51 8.65 3.76
CA ASN A 184 -6.96 8.80 3.85
C ASN A 184 -7.35 10.28 3.99
N ASP A 185 -8.64 10.57 3.98
CA ASP A 185 -9.15 11.93 4.00
C ASP A 185 -8.99 12.61 5.38
N GLU A 186 -8.99 11.87 6.47
CA GLU A 186 -8.68 12.39 7.82
C GLU A 186 -7.21 12.76 7.94
N GLU A 187 -6.32 11.88 7.50
CA GLU A 187 -4.87 12.11 7.43
C GLU A 187 -4.53 13.31 6.53
N ALA A 188 -5.22 13.44 5.39
CA ALA A 188 -5.03 14.60 4.51
C ALA A 188 -5.41 15.92 5.18
N ARG A 189 -6.51 15.94 5.93
CA ARG A 189 -6.94 17.12 6.71
C ARG A 189 -5.97 17.42 7.84
N GLN A 190 -5.54 16.40 8.58
CA GLN A 190 -4.59 16.56 9.69
C GLN A 190 -3.26 17.09 9.21
N LEU A 191 -2.66 16.46 8.19
CA LEU A 191 -1.35 16.85 7.64
C LEU A 191 -1.35 18.27 7.08
N SER A 192 -2.43 18.66 6.42
CA SER A 192 -2.53 19.96 5.75
C SER A 192 -3.09 21.08 6.63
N GLY A 193 -3.89 20.75 7.64
CA GLY A 193 -4.71 21.71 8.39
C GLY A 193 -5.91 22.26 7.61
N GLU A 194 -6.23 21.68 6.45
CA GLU A 194 -7.30 22.13 5.56
C GLU A 194 -8.49 21.15 5.57
N TYR A 195 -9.72 21.66 5.74
CA TYR A 195 -10.92 20.81 5.69
C TYR A 195 -11.25 20.32 4.28
N SER A 196 -11.14 21.20 3.28
CA SER A 196 -11.38 20.87 1.87
C SER A 196 -10.26 19.99 1.32
N LEU A 197 -10.60 18.81 0.78
CA LEU A 197 -9.61 17.89 0.24
C LEU A 197 -8.85 18.48 -0.97
N VAL A 198 -9.47 19.37 -1.74
CA VAL A 198 -8.80 20.09 -2.83
C VAL A 198 -7.73 21.03 -2.27
N LYS A 199 -8.03 21.78 -1.19
CA LYS A 199 -7.06 22.65 -0.52
C LYS A 199 -6.00 21.82 0.21
N ALA A 200 -6.40 20.72 0.85
CA ALA A 200 -5.49 19.78 1.49
C ALA A 200 -4.45 19.25 0.50
N ALA A 201 -4.89 18.75 -0.66
CA ALA A 201 -3.98 18.26 -1.69
C ALA A 201 -3.04 19.37 -2.21
N ALA A 202 -3.57 20.59 -2.45
CA ALA A 202 -2.75 21.72 -2.87
C ALA A 202 -1.68 22.07 -1.83
N LYS A 203 -2.01 22.02 -0.54
CA LYS A 203 -1.06 22.26 0.55
C LYS A 203 -0.01 21.14 0.64
N ILE A 204 -0.42 19.88 0.51
CA ILE A 204 0.48 18.73 0.55
C ILE A 204 1.46 18.75 -0.65
N HIS A 205 1.03 19.17 -1.83
CA HIS A 205 1.95 19.40 -2.96
C HIS A 205 3.10 20.36 -2.63
N THR A 206 2.86 21.37 -1.80
CA THR A 206 3.92 22.29 -1.37
C THR A 206 4.95 21.66 -0.44
N MET A 207 4.65 20.47 0.13
CA MET A 207 5.54 19.72 1.01
C MET A 207 6.50 18.78 0.24
N GLY A 208 6.24 18.50 -1.05
CA GLY A 208 7.14 17.71 -1.90
C GLY A 208 6.49 16.83 -2.97
N PRO A 209 5.46 16.03 -2.65
CA PRO A 209 4.91 15.05 -3.57
C PRO A 209 4.32 15.68 -4.84
N LYS A 210 4.61 15.07 -5.99
CA LYS A 210 4.00 15.48 -7.29
C LYS A 210 2.56 14.99 -7.40
N TYR A 211 2.24 13.89 -6.76
CA TYR A 211 0.94 13.26 -6.81
C TYR A 211 0.43 13.03 -5.40
N VAL A 212 -0.82 13.41 -5.15
CA VAL A 212 -1.50 13.17 -3.87
C VAL A 212 -2.70 12.28 -4.13
N VAL A 213 -2.72 11.12 -3.50
CA VAL A 213 -3.83 10.17 -3.52
C VAL A 213 -4.54 10.24 -2.18
N ILE A 214 -5.83 10.58 -2.20
CA ILE A 214 -6.66 10.64 -0.99
C ILE A 214 -7.70 9.52 -1.05
N LYS A 215 -7.53 8.52 -0.21
CA LYS A 215 -8.45 7.37 -0.04
C LYS A 215 -9.64 7.81 0.82
N LYS A 216 -10.85 7.39 0.47
CA LYS A 216 -12.10 7.79 1.13
C LYS A 216 -12.98 6.59 1.48
N GLY A 217 -12.39 5.43 1.75
CA GLY A 217 -13.11 4.21 2.05
C GLY A 217 -14.13 3.85 0.97
N GLU A 218 -15.38 3.64 1.35
CA GLU A 218 -16.50 3.32 0.45
C GLU A 218 -16.82 4.42 -0.56
N HIS A 219 -16.31 5.63 -0.34
CA HIS A 219 -16.49 6.77 -1.25
C HIS A 219 -15.39 6.89 -2.31
N GLY A 220 -14.53 5.88 -2.46
CA GLY A 220 -13.51 5.82 -3.50
C GLY A 220 -12.22 6.57 -3.20
N ALA A 221 -11.54 7.09 -4.23
CA ALA A 221 -10.27 7.78 -4.10
C ALA A 221 -10.15 8.97 -5.06
N LEU A 222 -9.41 9.98 -4.62
CA LEU A 222 -9.04 11.15 -5.42
C LEU A 222 -7.55 11.11 -5.73
N LEU A 223 -7.18 11.38 -6.97
CA LEU A 223 -5.80 11.60 -7.40
C LEU A 223 -5.65 13.06 -7.85
N PHE A 224 -4.70 13.76 -7.25
CA PHE A 224 -4.39 15.15 -7.57
C PHE A 224 -3.00 15.26 -8.21
N HIS A 225 -2.89 16.08 -9.23
CA HIS A 225 -1.63 16.50 -9.83
C HIS A 225 -1.77 17.93 -10.36
N ASN A 226 -1.07 18.88 -9.77
CA ASN A 226 -1.24 20.31 -10.08
C ASN A 226 -2.72 20.75 -9.98
N LYS A 227 -3.35 21.08 -11.13
CA LYS A 227 -4.77 21.44 -11.21
C LYS A 227 -5.66 20.28 -11.66
N ASP A 228 -5.05 19.17 -12.06
CA ASP A 228 -5.77 17.98 -12.51
C ASP A 228 -6.27 17.17 -11.32
N VAL A 229 -7.50 16.74 -11.41
CA VAL A 229 -8.14 15.86 -10.42
C VAL A 229 -8.77 14.69 -11.13
N PHE A 230 -8.55 13.50 -10.62
CA PHE A 230 -9.26 12.29 -11.04
C PHE A 230 -9.97 11.69 -9.84
N PHE A 231 -11.21 11.32 -10.01
CA PHE A 231 -12.01 10.60 -9.01
C PHE A 231 -12.29 9.19 -9.50
N ALA A 232 -11.96 8.20 -8.68
CA ALA A 232 -12.34 6.80 -8.85
C ALA A 232 -13.37 6.45 -7.77
N PRO A 233 -14.56 5.93 -8.11
CA PRO A 233 -15.47 5.40 -7.11
C PRO A 233 -14.88 4.15 -6.47
N ALA A 234 -15.33 3.80 -5.25
CA ALA A 234 -15.22 2.45 -4.75
C ALA A 234 -16.23 1.54 -5.46
N LEU A 235 -15.98 0.23 -5.49
CA LEU A 235 -17.01 -0.72 -5.91
C LEU A 235 -18.04 -0.85 -4.79
N PRO A 236 -19.34 -0.63 -5.04
CA PRO A 236 -20.38 -0.93 -4.06
C PRO A 236 -20.43 -2.43 -3.77
N LEU A 237 -20.20 -2.80 -2.51
CA LEU A 237 -20.25 -4.18 -2.03
C LEU A 237 -21.47 -4.36 -1.13
N GLU A 238 -22.10 -5.53 -1.20
CA GLU A 238 -23.21 -5.86 -0.31
C GLU A 238 -22.74 -6.12 1.12
N GLU A 239 -21.55 -6.73 1.26
CA GLU A 239 -20.98 -7.10 2.55
C GLU A 239 -19.50 -6.70 2.61
N VAL A 240 -19.11 -6.10 3.73
CA VAL A 240 -17.73 -5.76 4.10
C VAL A 240 -17.51 -6.35 5.48
N PHE A 241 -16.55 -7.28 5.60
CA PHE A 241 -16.28 -7.97 6.86
C PHE A 241 -15.16 -7.32 7.67
N ASP A 242 -14.08 -6.92 6.98
CA ASP A 242 -12.88 -6.39 7.63
C ASP A 242 -12.17 -5.38 6.73
N PRO A 243 -12.11 -4.08 7.10
CA PRO A 243 -11.42 -3.07 6.31
C PRO A 243 -9.90 -3.03 6.57
N THR A 244 -9.35 -3.87 7.48
CA THR A 244 -7.93 -3.91 7.78
C THR A 244 -7.12 -4.27 6.55
N GLY A 245 -6.05 -3.51 6.30
CA GLY A 245 -5.17 -3.74 5.15
C GLY A 245 -5.74 -3.30 3.79
N ALA A 246 -6.98 -2.76 3.73
CA ALA A 246 -7.54 -2.26 2.47
C ALA A 246 -6.71 -1.11 1.88
N GLY A 247 -6.21 -0.20 2.72
CA GLY A 247 -5.31 0.88 2.32
C GLY A 247 -3.97 0.38 1.80
N ASP A 248 -3.39 -0.60 2.46
CA ASP A 248 -2.13 -1.25 2.07
C ASP A 248 -2.30 -2.05 0.77
N THR A 249 -3.40 -2.80 0.66
CA THR A 249 -3.78 -3.52 -0.58
C THR A 249 -3.96 -2.56 -1.75
N PHE A 250 -4.62 -1.42 -1.52
CA PHE A 250 -4.73 -0.35 -2.52
C PHE A 250 -3.34 0.14 -2.95
N ALA A 251 -2.45 0.46 -1.99
CA ALA A 251 -1.10 0.94 -2.29
C ALA A 251 -0.27 -0.10 -3.05
N GLY A 252 -0.39 -1.39 -2.69
CA GLY A 252 0.23 -2.51 -3.39
C GLY A 252 -0.25 -2.67 -4.83
N GLY A 253 -1.56 -2.58 -5.05
CA GLY A 253 -2.17 -2.60 -6.38
C GLY A 253 -1.76 -1.41 -7.24
N PHE A 254 -1.74 -0.23 -6.67
CA PHE A 254 -1.27 1.00 -7.30
C PHE A 254 0.19 0.90 -7.73
N ALA A 255 1.09 0.58 -6.80
CA ALA A 255 2.52 0.52 -7.06
C ALA A 255 2.90 -0.64 -7.99
N GLY A 256 2.28 -1.82 -7.80
CA GLY A 256 2.48 -2.99 -8.66
C GLY A 256 2.09 -2.73 -10.11
N TYR A 257 0.94 -2.09 -10.36
CA TYR A 257 0.52 -1.71 -11.71
C TYR A 257 1.51 -0.73 -12.36
N ILE A 258 1.98 0.28 -11.61
CA ILE A 258 2.94 1.26 -12.14
C ILE A 258 4.28 0.60 -12.44
N ALA A 259 4.78 -0.26 -11.55
CA ALA A 259 6.02 -1.00 -11.77
C ALA A 259 5.92 -1.87 -13.04
N GLN A 260 4.79 -2.56 -13.26
CA GLN A 260 4.56 -3.35 -14.47
C GLN A 260 4.47 -2.50 -15.73
N SER A 261 3.79 -1.35 -15.68
CA SER A 261 3.52 -0.51 -16.86
C SER A 261 4.66 0.40 -17.28
N GLU A 262 5.64 0.62 -16.42
CA GLU A 262 6.78 1.53 -16.60
C GLU A 262 6.39 2.98 -16.96
N ASN A 263 5.16 3.37 -16.68
CA ASN A 263 4.60 4.63 -17.10
C ASN A 263 4.01 5.39 -15.91
N ILE A 264 4.58 6.55 -15.60
CA ILE A 264 4.18 7.42 -14.49
C ILE A 264 3.42 8.68 -14.96
N SER A 265 2.86 8.66 -16.19
CA SER A 265 2.00 9.75 -16.64
C SER A 265 0.71 9.80 -15.81
N PHE A 266 0.13 10.99 -15.68
CA PHE A 266 -1.14 11.17 -14.96
C PHE A 266 -2.26 10.27 -15.51
N SER A 267 -2.32 10.08 -16.83
CA SER A 267 -3.28 9.16 -17.45
C SER A 267 -3.10 7.71 -16.99
N ASN A 268 -1.85 7.26 -16.86
CA ASN A 268 -1.57 5.90 -16.38
C ASN A 268 -1.80 5.74 -14.88
N LEU A 269 -1.53 6.79 -14.10
CA LEU A 269 -1.82 6.82 -12.67
C LEU A 269 -3.33 6.67 -12.37
N LYS A 270 -4.23 7.16 -13.24
CA LYS A 270 -5.67 6.91 -13.14
C LYS A 270 -5.99 5.41 -13.19
N ASN A 271 -5.33 4.66 -14.08
CA ASN A 271 -5.48 3.21 -14.14
C ASN A 271 -4.95 2.56 -12.85
N ALA A 272 -3.80 3.03 -12.35
CA ALA A 272 -3.23 2.53 -11.09
C ALA A 272 -4.19 2.70 -9.90
N ILE A 273 -4.91 3.84 -9.81
CA ILE A 273 -5.97 4.07 -8.82
C ILE A 273 -7.08 3.02 -8.95
N ILE A 274 -7.53 2.72 -10.17
CA ILE A 274 -8.57 1.70 -10.41
C ILE A 274 -8.08 0.30 -10.00
N TYR A 275 -6.82 -0.08 -10.33
CA TYR A 275 -6.26 -1.36 -9.90
C TYR A 275 -6.12 -1.44 -8.37
N GLY A 276 -5.67 -0.37 -7.72
CA GLY A 276 -5.63 -0.28 -6.27
C GLY A 276 -7.01 -0.45 -5.63
N SER A 277 -8.02 0.29 -6.12
CA SER A 277 -9.41 0.19 -5.65
C SER A 277 -10.00 -1.20 -5.90
N ASN A 278 -9.69 -1.82 -7.04
CA ASN A 278 -10.14 -3.16 -7.38
C ASN A 278 -9.61 -4.19 -6.37
N LEU A 279 -8.31 -4.21 -6.10
CA LEU A 279 -7.72 -5.17 -5.16
C LEU A 279 -8.19 -4.90 -3.72
N ALA A 280 -8.26 -3.63 -3.30
CA ALA A 280 -8.80 -3.25 -1.99
C ALA A 280 -10.24 -3.73 -1.79
N SER A 281 -11.07 -3.72 -2.84
CA SER A 281 -12.45 -4.21 -2.78
C SER A 281 -12.57 -5.72 -2.51
N PHE A 282 -11.55 -6.51 -2.87
CA PHE A 282 -11.48 -7.92 -2.49
C PHE A 282 -11.00 -8.10 -1.05
N CYS A 283 -10.00 -7.31 -0.63
CA CYS A 283 -9.43 -7.40 0.71
C CYS A 283 -10.51 -7.36 1.80
N VAL A 284 -11.49 -6.50 1.65
CA VAL A 284 -12.53 -6.27 2.66
C VAL A 284 -13.62 -7.36 2.73
N GLU A 285 -13.61 -8.35 1.83
CA GLU A 285 -14.61 -9.43 1.77
C GLU A 285 -14.40 -10.53 2.81
N LYS A 286 -13.22 -10.58 3.46
CA LYS A 286 -12.86 -11.57 4.48
C LYS A 286 -11.97 -10.94 5.54
N PHE A 287 -11.81 -11.63 6.67
CA PHE A 287 -10.88 -11.21 7.71
C PHE A 287 -9.41 -11.35 7.26
N GLY A 288 -8.60 -10.36 7.60
CA GLY A 288 -7.16 -10.36 7.34
C GLY A 288 -6.81 -10.60 5.88
N THR A 289 -5.85 -11.49 5.64
CA THR A 289 -5.31 -11.77 4.29
C THR A 289 -6.07 -12.86 3.54
N GLU A 290 -7.04 -13.53 4.16
CA GLU A 290 -7.71 -14.75 3.65
C GLU A 290 -8.20 -14.60 2.20
N ARG A 291 -8.84 -13.47 1.89
CA ARG A 291 -9.34 -13.25 0.53
C ARG A 291 -8.23 -13.04 -0.49
N MET A 292 -7.18 -12.32 -0.11
CA MET A 292 -6.03 -12.06 -0.98
C MET A 292 -5.20 -13.32 -1.25
N GLU A 293 -5.20 -14.26 -0.33
CA GLU A 293 -4.51 -15.55 -0.49
C GLU A 293 -5.16 -16.43 -1.57
N THR A 294 -6.48 -16.37 -1.70
CA THR A 294 -7.25 -17.23 -2.60
C THR A 294 -7.64 -16.56 -3.93
N LEU A 295 -7.49 -15.24 -4.02
CA LEU A 295 -7.86 -14.44 -5.18
C LEU A 295 -7.05 -14.80 -6.42
N ASP A 296 -7.71 -14.88 -7.58
CA ASP A 296 -7.07 -15.15 -8.87
C ASP A 296 -7.19 -13.97 -9.87
N LYS A 297 -6.37 -14.02 -10.92
CA LYS A 297 -6.35 -12.98 -11.98
C LYS A 297 -7.65 -12.89 -12.76
N LYS A 298 -8.42 -13.97 -12.86
CA LYS A 298 -9.70 -14.00 -13.60
C LYS A 298 -10.74 -13.18 -12.83
N GLU A 299 -10.80 -13.34 -11.51
CA GLU A 299 -11.69 -12.57 -10.65
C GLU A 299 -11.31 -11.08 -10.67
N VAL A 300 -10.02 -10.75 -10.55
CA VAL A 300 -9.51 -9.37 -10.65
C VAL A 300 -9.95 -8.74 -11.98
N ASN A 301 -9.76 -9.43 -13.09
CA ASN A 301 -10.17 -8.92 -14.41
C ASN A 301 -11.70 -8.80 -14.57
N ALA A 302 -12.47 -9.71 -13.98
CA ALA A 302 -13.92 -9.63 -13.99
C ALA A 302 -14.42 -8.38 -13.23
N ARG A 303 -13.82 -8.10 -12.07
CA ARG A 303 -14.17 -6.92 -11.27
C ARG A 303 -13.71 -5.61 -11.92
N LEU A 304 -12.58 -5.58 -12.62
CA LEU A 304 -12.18 -4.41 -13.43
C LEU A 304 -13.22 -4.03 -14.49
N LYS A 305 -13.90 -5.03 -15.08
CA LYS A 305 -15.02 -4.75 -16.01
C LYS A 305 -16.20 -4.10 -15.30
N GLN A 306 -16.46 -4.48 -14.04
CA GLN A 306 -17.51 -3.83 -13.23
C GLN A 306 -17.14 -2.38 -12.93
N PHE A 307 -15.88 -2.08 -12.54
CA PHE A 307 -15.40 -0.70 -12.37
C PHE A 307 -15.58 0.14 -13.63
N LYS A 308 -15.25 -0.43 -14.80
CA LYS A 308 -15.45 0.26 -16.08
C LYS A 308 -16.94 0.55 -16.33
N ALA A 309 -17.80 -0.42 -16.12
CA ALA A 309 -19.23 -0.26 -16.31
C ALA A 309 -19.84 0.75 -15.33
N LEU A 310 -19.36 0.76 -14.07
CA LEU A 310 -19.81 1.69 -13.02
C LEU A 310 -19.52 3.15 -13.35
N THR A 311 -18.47 3.43 -14.11
CA THR A 311 -18.02 4.80 -14.41
C THR A 311 -18.32 5.26 -15.83
N GLN A 312 -18.85 4.37 -16.67
CA GLN A 312 -19.13 4.69 -18.07
C GLN A 312 -20.52 5.33 -18.20
N PHE A 313 -20.57 6.51 -18.79
CA PHE A 313 -21.81 7.19 -19.17
C PHE A 313 -21.58 7.97 -20.48
N GLU A 314 -22.66 8.21 -21.20
CA GLU A 314 -22.68 9.05 -22.39
C GLU A 314 -23.52 10.29 -22.11
N ILE A 315 -23.03 11.44 -22.55
CA ILE A 315 -23.73 12.72 -22.43
C ILE A 315 -23.61 13.47 -23.75
N GLU A 316 -24.73 13.95 -24.28
CA GLU A 316 -24.74 14.88 -25.40
C GLU A 316 -24.58 16.30 -24.83
N LEU A 317 -23.55 17.01 -25.30
CA LEU A 317 -23.33 18.42 -24.95
C LEU A 317 -23.97 19.27 -26.06
N GLU A 318 -24.85 20.21 -25.69
CA GLU A 318 -25.30 21.26 -26.59
C GLU A 318 -24.16 22.25 -26.81
N GLU A 319 -23.87 22.57 -28.10
CA GLU A 319 -22.83 23.54 -28.49
C GLU A 319 -23.27 25.01 -28.22
#